data_9463cb0514583d6742e9d6bec5ef04d6
#
_entry.id   9463cb0514583d6742e9d6bec5ef04d6
#
_cell.length_a   1.000
_cell.length_b   1.000
_cell.length_c   1.000
_cell.angle_alpha   90.00
_cell.angle_beta   90.00
_cell.angle_gamma   90.00
#
_symmetry.space_group_name_H-M   'P 1'
#
loop_
_entity.id
_entity.type
_entity.pdbx_description
1 polymer ?
#
loop_
_entity_poly.entity_id
_entity_poly.type
_entity_poly.pdbx_seq_one_letter_code
_entity_poly.pdbx_strand_id
1 'polypeptide(L)'
;MMRMLQKKYIGIVLLLLVAVSASAQKAERDYIRKGNRFFKDSVYVDAEVNYRKALEVNPKSTVSMFNLGNTLTQQNKLQEAMEQYVGATKIEKDKSNLAQIYHNMGVIFHSQKDYAKAVEAYKESLRNNPKDDETRYNLALAQKQLQDQQQNQDQNQDQDKQDQQKEQDKQQDQQKDQQQNQDQQQQPSQPEKKDNEMSKENAEQLLNSVMQDEKDVQDKVKKQQVLQGGRL
;
A
#
# COMPACT_ATOMS: atom_id res chain seq x y z
N MET A 1 50.94 8.51 -49.08
CA MET A 1 51.52 8.70 -47.71
C MET A 1 50.45 9.14 -46.69
N MET A 2 49.64 10.18 -46.91
CA MET A 2 48.63 10.67 -45.94
C MET A 2 47.59 9.61 -45.49
N ARG A 3 47.04 8.79 -46.39
CA ARG A 3 46.08 7.74 -46.03
C ARG A 3 46.62 6.65 -45.11
N MET A 4 47.90 6.34 -45.15
CA MET A 4 48.54 5.37 -44.24
C MET A 4 48.77 5.98 -42.86
N LEU A 5 49.13 7.25 -42.78
CA LEU A 5 49.24 8.01 -41.51
C LEU A 5 47.90 8.11 -40.83
N GLN A 6 46.82 8.44 -41.55
CA GLN A 6 45.45 8.50 -41.01
C GLN A 6 45.04 7.15 -40.41
N LYS A 7 45.27 6.02 -41.13
CA LYS A 7 44.96 4.68 -40.60
C LYS A 7 45.73 4.34 -39.33
N LYS A 8 46.99 4.75 -39.20
CA LYS A 8 47.76 4.55 -37.97
C LYS A 8 47.24 5.37 -36.80
N TYR A 9 46.86 6.64 -37.03
CA TYR A 9 46.25 7.46 -35.96
C TYR A 9 44.87 6.93 -35.52
N ILE A 10 44.05 6.49 -36.45
CA ILE A 10 42.75 5.84 -36.17
C ILE A 10 42.99 4.58 -35.32
N GLY A 11 43.97 3.75 -35.64
CA GLY A 11 44.30 2.56 -34.88
C GLY A 11 44.77 2.88 -33.46
N ILE A 12 45.58 3.91 -33.27
CA ILE A 12 46.05 4.36 -31.95
C ILE A 12 44.89 4.90 -31.12
N VAL A 13 44.00 5.72 -31.71
CA VAL A 13 42.82 6.26 -31.01
C VAL A 13 41.87 5.14 -30.57
N LEU A 14 41.60 4.15 -31.43
CA LEU A 14 40.81 2.97 -31.09
C LEU A 14 41.41 2.18 -29.94
N LEU A 15 42.74 2.00 -29.92
CA LEU A 15 43.45 1.27 -28.86
C LEU A 15 43.39 2.02 -27.56
N LEU A 16 43.48 3.34 -27.58
CA LEU A 16 43.33 4.19 -26.37
C LEU A 16 41.89 4.14 -25.83
N LEU A 17 40.87 4.15 -26.70
CA LEU A 17 39.47 4.01 -26.31
C LEU A 17 39.20 2.66 -25.61
N VAL A 18 39.75 1.57 -26.14
CA VAL A 18 39.66 0.23 -25.55
C VAL A 18 40.35 0.20 -24.16
N ALA A 19 41.53 0.79 -24.02
CA ALA A 19 42.24 0.83 -22.75
C ALA A 19 41.51 1.65 -21.68
N VAL A 20 40.89 2.77 -22.04
CA VAL A 20 40.09 3.59 -21.14
C VAL A 20 38.82 2.79 -20.69
N SER A 21 38.15 2.12 -21.63
CA SER A 21 36.99 1.32 -21.32
C SER A 21 37.28 0.13 -20.38
N ALA A 22 38.41 -0.54 -20.60
CA ALA A 22 38.89 -1.63 -19.72
C ALA A 22 39.21 -1.15 -18.30
N SER A 23 39.80 0.03 -18.18
CA SER A 23 40.13 0.64 -16.87
C SER A 23 38.85 1.05 -16.10
N ALA A 24 37.86 1.64 -16.81
CA ALA A 24 36.56 1.98 -16.23
C ALA A 24 35.81 0.72 -15.73
N GLN A 25 35.78 -0.33 -16.54
CA GLN A 25 35.15 -1.59 -16.16
C GLN A 25 35.80 -2.27 -14.95
N LYS A 26 37.13 -2.14 -14.80
CA LYS A 26 37.85 -2.61 -13.61
C LYS A 26 37.44 -1.79 -12.39
N ALA A 27 37.42 -0.46 -12.49
CA ALA A 27 37.08 0.43 -11.40
C ALA A 27 35.63 0.19 -10.91
N GLU A 28 34.68 0.06 -11.82
CA GLU A 28 33.28 -0.30 -11.50
C GLU A 28 33.23 -1.60 -10.66
N ARG A 29 33.86 -2.67 -11.15
CA ARG A 29 33.88 -3.95 -10.44
C ARG A 29 34.52 -3.86 -9.07
N ASP A 30 35.56 -3.06 -8.90
CA ASP A 30 36.26 -2.88 -7.61
C ASP A 30 35.35 -2.13 -6.61
N TYR A 31 34.58 -1.13 -7.06
CA TYR A 31 33.57 -0.46 -6.24
C TYR A 31 32.42 -1.39 -5.87
N ILE A 32 31.89 -2.18 -6.81
CA ILE A 32 30.85 -3.18 -6.53
C ILE A 32 31.31 -4.19 -5.47
N ARG A 33 32.54 -4.71 -5.60
CA ARG A 33 33.10 -5.66 -4.60
C ARG A 33 33.22 -5.04 -3.21
N LYS A 34 33.68 -3.78 -3.13
CA LYS A 34 33.75 -3.06 -1.85
C LYS A 34 32.36 -2.84 -1.27
N GLY A 35 31.40 -2.40 -2.09
CA GLY A 35 30.00 -2.25 -1.70
C GLY A 35 29.40 -3.56 -1.16
N ASN A 36 29.61 -4.67 -1.88
CA ASN A 36 29.15 -6.00 -1.46
C ASN A 36 29.74 -6.43 -0.11
N ARG A 37 31.01 -6.12 0.16
CA ARG A 37 31.62 -6.42 1.46
C ARG A 37 30.97 -5.60 2.57
N PHE A 38 30.83 -4.30 2.40
CA PHE A 38 30.18 -3.45 3.39
C PHE A 38 28.71 -3.83 3.61
N PHE A 39 27.98 -4.19 2.54
CA PHE A 39 26.62 -4.67 2.65
C PHE A 39 26.54 -5.95 3.49
N LYS A 40 27.42 -6.92 3.23
CA LYS A 40 27.50 -8.17 4.01
C LYS A 40 27.79 -7.90 5.49
N ASP A 41 28.64 -6.92 5.77
CA ASP A 41 29.01 -6.50 7.13
C ASP A 41 27.94 -5.58 7.77
N SER A 42 26.77 -5.37 7.10
CA SER A 42 25.68 -4.49 7.50
C SER A 42 26.08 -3.01 7.65
N VAL A 43 27.19 -2.60 7.04
CA VAL A 43 27.67 -1.21 7.00
C VAL A 43 27.07 -0.52 5.76
N TYR A 44 25.76 -0.28 5.82
CA TYR A 44 24.96 0.14 4.65
C TYR A 44 25.35 1.52 4.11
N VAL A 45 25.81 2.44 4.94
CA VAL A 45 26.25 3.78 4.49
C VAL A 45 27.47 3.68 3.58
N ASP A 46 28.48 2.88 3.97
CA ASP A 46 29.66 2.68 3.15
C ASP A 46 29.37 1.84 1.90
N ALA A 47 28.45 0.88 2.00
CA ALA A 47 27.96 0.14 0.84
C ALA A 47 27.33 1.09 -0.19
N GLU A 48 26.43 1.98 0.23
CA GLU A 48 25.81 3.01 -0.61
C GLU A 48 26.84 3.87 -1.33
N VAL A 49 27.83 4.41 -0.58
CA VAL A 49 28.90 5.23 -1.17
C VAL A 49 29.63 4.48 -2.28
N ASN A 50 29.93 3.20 -2.08
CA ASN A 50 30.67 2.43 -3.07
C ASN A 50 29.79 2.08 -4.30
N TYR A 51 28.53 1.76 -4.14
CA TYR A 51 27.65 1.53 -5.29
C TYR A 51 27.36 2.81 -6.07
N ARG A 52 27.25 3.98 -5.42
CA ARG A 52 27.14 5.27 -6.11
C ARG A 52 28.40 5.57 -6.91
N LYS A 53 29.60 5.31 -6.38
CA LYS A 53 30.87 5.42 -7.11
C LYS A 53 30.93 4.46 -8.32
N ALA A 54 30.38 3.27 -8.20
CA ALA A 54 30.26 2.35 -9.33
C ALA A 54 29.34 2.93 -10.43
N LEU A 55 28.24 3.59 -10.06
CA LEU A 55 27.32 4.26 -10.99
C LEU A 55 27.92 5.53 -11.60
N GLU A 56 28.80 6.25 -10.90
CA GLU A 56 29.57 7.36 -11.48
C GLU A 56 30.49 6.88 -12.63
N VAL A 57 31.10 5.69 -12.46
CA VAL A 57 31.92 5.06 -13.50
C VAL A 57 31.06 4.49 -14.64
N ASN A 58 30.00 3.80 -14.31
CA ASN A 58 29.06 3.19 -15.26
C ASN A 58 27.60 3.48 -14.87
N PRO A 59 27.01 4.57 -15.38
CA PRO A 59 25.62 4.95 -15.09
C PRO A 59 24.56 3.93 -15.56
N LYS A 60 24.95 2.93 -16.35
CA LYS A 60 24.06 1.87 -16.85
C LYS A 60 24.26 0.52 -16.16
N SER A 61 25.00 0.49 -15.07
CA SER A 61 25.25 -0.74 -14.30
C SER A 61 24.01 -1.19 -13.56
N THR A 62 23.25 -2.14 -14.13
CA THR A 62 22.06 -2.72 -13.50
C THR A 62 22.39 -3.42 -12.18
N VAL A 63 23.57 -4.04 -12.10
CA VAL A 63 24.08 -4.66 -10.85
C VAL A 63 24.28 -3.62 -9.76
N SER A 64 24.85 -2.46 -10.10
CA SER A 64 25.07 -1.38 -9.11
C SER A 64 23.75 -0.76 -8.67
N MET A 65 22.79 -0.54 -9.60
CA MET A 65 21.45 -0.05 -9.28
C MET A 65 20.71 -1.03 -8.37
N PHE A 66 20.72 -2.32 -8.68
CA PHE A 66 20.08 -3.36 -7.87
C PHE A 66 20.66 -3.40 -6.45
N ASN A 67 21.98 -3.46 -6.33
CA ASN A 67 22.64 -3.52 -5.03
C ASN A 67 22.46 -2.21 -4.23
N LEU A 68 22.45 -1.06 -4.89
CA LEU A 68 22.13 0.22 -4.27
C LEU A 68 20.69 0.24 -3.78
N GLY A 69 19.74 -0.24 -4.58
CA GLY A 69 18.34 -0.39 -4.18
C GLY A 69 18.18 -1.26 -2.94
N ASN A 70 18.84 -2.42 -2.90
CA ASN A 70 18.88 -3.29 -1.72
C ASN A 70 19.44 -2.57 -0.49
N THR A 71 20.54 -1.84 -0.68
CA THR A 71 21.20 -1.09 0.40
C THR A 71 20.32 0.02 0.95
N LEU A 72 19.65 0.76 0.08
CA LEU A 72 18.73 1.83 0.44
C LEU A 72 17.48 1.27 1.16
N THR A 73 17.01 0.09 0.76
CA THR A 73 15.92 -0.61 1.45
C THR A 73 16.31 -0.94 2.89
N GLN A 74 17.54 -1.44 3.13
CA GLN A 74 18.04 -1.71 4.48
C GLN A 74 18.18 -0.44 5.34
N GLN A 75 18.37 0.71 4.70
CA GLN A 75 18.41 2.02 5.37
C GLN A 75 17.01 2.65 5.52
N ASN A 76 15.95 1.96 5.14
CA ASN A 76 14.57 2.48 5.09
C ASN A 76 14.39 3.70 4.15
N LYS A 77 15.30 3.89 3.19
CA LYS A 77 15.21 4.92 2.13
C LYS A 77 14.42 4.37 0.94
N LEU A 78 13.13 4.02 1.19
CA LEU A 78 12.34 3.22 0.26
C LEU A 78 12.09 3.92 -1.08
N GLN A 79 11.91 5.23 -1.08
CA GLN A 79 11.69 6.00 -2.31
C GLN A 79 12.94 5.97 -3.22
N GLU A 80 14.12 6.23 -2.66
CA GLU A 80 15.37 6.18 -3.41
C GLU A 80 15.66 4.74 -3.91
N ALA A 81 15.36 3.72 -3.09
CA ALA A 81 15.49 2.32 -3.49
C ALA A 81 14.62 2.02 -4.72
N MET A 82 13.37 2.48 -4.71
CA MET A 82 12.44 2.30 -5.82
C MET A 82 12.93 2.98 -7.10
N GLU A 83 13.51 4.17 -7.00
CA GLU A 83 14.12 4.87 -8.16
C GLU A 83 15.24 4.04 -8.80
N GLN A 84 16.09 3.41 -7.99
CA GLN A 84 17.15 2.55 -8.48
C GLN A 84 16.60 1.29 -9.15
N TYR A 85 15.61 0.64 -8.56
CA TYR A 85 14.97 -0.54 -9.18
C TYR A 85 14.27 -0.19 -10.48
N VAL A 86 13.49 0.89 -10.54
CA VAL A 86 12.84 1.37 -11.77
C VAL A 86 13.88 1.74 -12.83
N GLY A 87 15.01 2.35 -12.42
CA GLY A 87 16.12 2.61 -13.31
C GLY A 87 16.70 1.32 -13.91
N ALA A 88 16.90 0.31 -13.07
CA ALA A 88 17.45 -0.99 -13.48
C ALA A 88 16.50 -1.74 -14.45
N THR A 89 15.17 -1.75 -14.20
CA THR A 89 14.22 -2.47 -15.06
C THR A 89 14.20 -1.95 -16.50
N LYS A 90 14.54 -0.68 -16.73
CA LYS A 90 14.59 -0.09 -18.07
C LYS A 90 15.77 -0.57 -18.93
N ILE A 91 16.81 -1.10 -18.27
CA ILE A 91 18.09 -1.44 -18.92
C ILE A 91 18.35 -2.95 -18.88
N GLU A 92 17.94 -3.62 -17.78
CA GLU A 92 18.16 -5.05 -17.56
C GLU A 92 17.40 -5.88 -18.61
N LYS A 93 18.05 -6.95 -19.06
CA LYS A 93 17.48 -7.88 -20.05
C LYS A 93 17.46 -9.32 -19.54
N ASP A 94 18.30 -9.61 -18.55
CA ASP A 94 18.32 -10.94 -17.95
C ASP A 94 17.05 -11.14 -17.11
N LYS A 95 16.31 -12.21 -17.42
CA LYS A 95 15.04 -12.49 -16.75
C LYS A 95 15.20 -12.81 -15.26
N SER A 96 16.29 -13.46 -14.88
CA SER A 96 16.53 -13.78 -13.46
C SER A 96 16.76 -12.52 -12.64
N ASN A 97 17.54 -11.57 -13.20
CA ASN A 97 17.77 -10.28 -12.56
C ASN A 97 16.49 -9.43 -12.51
N LEU A 98 15.71 -9.39 -13.60
CA LEU A 98 14.40 -8.71 -13.62
C LEU A 98 13.44 -9.28 -12.56
N ALA A 99 13.41 -10.60 -12.42
CA ALA A 99 12.58 -11.25 -11.40
C ALA A 99 12.95 -10.76 -10.00
N GLN A 100 14.24 -10.72 -9.67
CA GLN A 100 14.69 -10.25 -8.36
C GLN A 100 14.38 -8.77 -8.11
N ILE A 101 14.55 -7.93 -9.13
CA ILE A 101 14.22 -6.51 -9.04
C ILE A 101 12.72 -6.32 -8.76
N TYR A 102 11.85 -6.97 -9.54
CA TYR A 102 10.40 -6.88 -9.35
C TYR A 102 9.94 -7.49 -8.02
N HIS A 103 10.58 -8.58 -7.56
CA HIS A 103 10.33 -9.14 -6.24
C HIS A 103 10.57 -8.08 -5.16
N ASN A 104 11.75 -7.43 -5.17
CA ASN A 104 12.12 -6.43 -4.17
C ASN A 104 11.22 -5.18 -4.23
N MET A 105 10.81 -4.76 -5.43
CA MET A 105 9.78 -3.71 -5.57
C MET A 105 8.46 -4.13 -4.92
N GLY A 106 8.05 -5.38 -5.12
CA GLY A 106 6.86 -5.95 -4.49
C GLY A 106 6.94 -5.93 -2.97
N VAL A 107 8.10 -6.29 -2.39
CA VAL A 107 8.35 -6.24 -0.94
C VAL A 107 8.21 -4.81 -0.40
N ILE A 108 8.74 -3.81 -1.11
CA ILE A 108 8.60 -2.40 -0.72
C ILE A 108 7.13 -1.97 -0.75
N PHE A 109 6.40 -2.21 -1.83
CA PHE A 109 4.99 -1.87 -1.92
C PHE A 109 4.15 -2.56 -0.84
N HIS A 110 4.45 -3.83 -0.57
CA HIS A 110 3.79 -4.60 0.46
C HIS A 110 4.02 -4.01 1.86
N SER A 111 5.26 -3.61 2.18
CA SER A 111 5.58 -2.96 3.45
C SER A 111 4.87 -1.61 3.64
N GLN A 112 4.59 -0.91 2.53
CA GLN A 112 3.83 0.34 2.50
C GLN A 112 2.31 0.12 2.47
N LYS A 113 1.84 -1.13 2.53
CA LYS A 113 0.43 -1.52 2.42
C LYS A 113 -0.23 -1.13 1.08
N ASP A 114 0.57 -0.85 0.06
CA ASP A 114 0.12 -0.68 -1.32
C ASP A 114 0.01 -2.07 -1.98
N TYR A 115 -0.97 -2.84 -1.50
CA TYR A 115 -1.11 -4.24 -1.90
C TYR A 115 -1.40 -4.39 -3.40
N ALA A 116 -2.08 -3.42 -4.00
CA ALA A 116 -2.36 -3.44 -5.43
C ALA A 116 -1.07 -3.40 -6.24
N LYS A 117 -0.14 -2.46 -5.93
CA LYS A 117 1.16 -2.40 -6.60
C LYS A 117 2.06 -3.58 -6.24
N ALA A 118 1.98 -4.09 -5.00
CA ALA A 118 2.73 -5.30 -4.61
C ALA A 118 2.32 -6.50 -5.47
N VAL A 119 1.01 -6.72 -5.67
CA VAL A 119 0.47 -7.78 -6.53
C VAL A 119 1.02 -7.67 -7.95
N GLU A 120 1.01 -6.48 -8.56
CA GLU A 120 1.52 -6.30 -9.92
C GLU A 120 3.04 -6.54 -9.99
N ALA A 121 3.81 -6.05 -9.04
CA ALA A 121 5.25 -6.27 -8.99
C ALA A 121 5.60 -7.76 -8.84
N TYR A 122 4.93 -8.49 -7.94
CA TYR A 122 5.13 -9.95 -7.81
C TYR A 122 4.70 -10.73 -9.05
N LYS A 123 3.64 -10.33 -9.74
CA LYS A 123 3.27 -10.92 -11.02
C LYS A 123 4.36 -10.72 -12.07
N GLU A 124 4.94 -9.51 -12.16
CA GLU A 124 6.06 -9.24 -13.07
C GLU A 124 7.30 -10.09 -12.70
N SER A 125 7.60 -10.24 -11.42
CA SER A 125 8.66 -11.14 -10.95
C SER A 125 8.41 -12.57 -11.46
N LEU A 126 7.21 -13.11 -11.27
CA LEU A 126 6.86 -14.48 -11.69
C LEU A 126 6.77 -14.66 -13.21
N ARG A 127 6.48 -13.62 -13.99
CA ARG A 127 6.60 -13.67 -15.45
C ARG A 127 8.04 -13.90 -15.90
N ASN A 128 8.98 -13.39 -15.15
CA ASN A 128 10.41 -13.53 -15.42
C ASN A 128 11.00 -14.80 -14.79
N ASN A 129 10.54 -15.22 -13.61
CA ASN A 129 10.92 -16.47 -12.94
C ASN A 129 9.69 -17.21 -12.38
N PRO A 130 9.01 -18.06 -13.18
CA PRO A 130 7.80 -18.76 -12.73
C PRO A 130 8.04 -19.80 -11.61
N LYS A 131 9.29 -20.14 -11.31
CA LYS A 131 9.62 -21.18 -10.32
C LYS A 131 9.94 -20.62 -8.93
N ASP A 132 9.78 -19.31 -8.74
CA ASP A 132 10.05 -18.65 -7.48
C ASP A 132 8.90 -18.86 -6.48
N ASP A 133 9.09 -19.80 -5.56
CA ASP A 133 8.10 -20.16 -4.55
C ASP A 133 7.88 -19.04 -3.53
N GLU A 134 8.94 -18.29 -3.18
CA GLU A 134 8.86 -17.18 -2.26
C GLU A 134 7.99 -16.05 -2.84
N THR A 135 8.24 -15.69 -4.10
CA THR A 135 7.42 -14.70 -4.79
C THR A 135 5.97 -15.15 -4.95
N ARG A 136 5.71 -16.46 -5.19
CA ARG A 136 4.33 -16.99 -5.22
C ARG A 136 3.63 -16.86 -3.90
N TYR A 137 4.31 -17.16 -2.81
CA TYR A 137 3.77 -16.98 -1.47
C TYR A 137 3.44 -15.50 -1.18
N ASN A 138 4.39 -14.59 -1.47
CA ASN A 138 4.21 -13.17 -1.26
C ASN A 138 3.09 -12.59 -2.13
N LEU A 139 2.93 -13.07 -3.37
CA LEU A 139 1.81 -12.70 -4.23
C LEU A 139 0.47 -13.12 -3.61
N ALA A 140 0.35 -14.36 -3.16
CA ALA A 140 -0.89 -14.85 -2.55
C ALA A 140 -1.24 -14.06 -1.28
N LEU A 141 -0.25 -13.75 -0.45
CA LEU A 141 -0.42 -12.92 0.74
C LEU A 141 -0.88 -11.50 0.39
N ALA A 142 -0.24 -10.86 -0.59
CA ALA A 142 -0.61 -9.52 -1.04
C ALA A 142 -2.02 -9.49 -1.64
N GLN A 143 -2.42 -10.51 -2.41
CA GLN A 143 -3.77 -10.63 -2.95
C GLN A 143 -4.83 -10.74 -1.85
N LYS A 144 -4.57 -11.56 -0.83
CA LYS A 144 -5.46 -11.68 0.33
C LYS A 144 -5.62 -10.35 1.06
N GLN A 145 -4.51 -9.67 1.34
CA GLN A 145 -4.54 -8.38 2.04
C GLN A 145 -5.22 -7.28 1.22
N LEU A 146 -5.08 -7.30 -0.11
CA LEU A 146 -5.82 -6.41 -1.01
C LEU A 146 -7.33 -6.65 -0.92
N GLN A 147 -7.75 -7.92 -0.91
CA GLN A 147 -9.15 -8.30 -0.78
C GLN A 147 -9.71 -7.87 0.59
N ASP A 148 -8.98 -8.12 1.67
CA ASP A 148 -9.36 -7.70 3.03
C ASP A 148 -9.48 -6.16 3.12
N GLN A 149 -8.57 -5.43 2.48
CA GLN A 149 -8.60 -3.97 2.42
C GLN A 149 -9.84 -3.46 1.68
N GLN A 150 -10.21 -4.07 0.55
CA GLN A 150 -11.40 -3.72 -0.23
C GLN A 150 -12.68 -4.00 0.56
N GLN A 151 -12.81 -5.17 1.19
CA GLN A 151 -13.96 -5.52 2.01
C GLN A 151 -14.16 -4.55 3.19
N ASN A 152 -13.08 -4.15 3.86
CA ASN A 152 -13.15 -3.18 4.94
C ASN A 152 -13.58 -1.77 4.44
N GLN A 153 -13.17 -1.38 3.24
CA GLN A 153 -13.61 -0.11 2.64
C GLN A 153 -15.10 -0.14 2.28
N ASP A 154 -15.58 -1.23 1.71
CA ASP A 154 -16.99 -1.39 1.36
C ASP A 154 -17.88 -1.38 2.62
N GLN A 155 -17.48 -2.07 3.69
CA GLN A 155 -18.21 -2.07 4.97
C GLN A 155 -18.29 -0.68 5.60
N ASN A 156 -17.20 0.08 5.58
CA ASN A 156 -17.20 1.44 6.10
C ASN A 156 -18.10 2.37 5.28
N GLN A 157 -18.10 2.25 3.93
CA GLN A 157 -18.98 3.04 3.08
C GLN A 157 -20.45 2.74 3.31
N ASP A 158 -20.80 1.48 3.55
CA ASP A 158 -22.18 1.09 3.82
C ASP A 158 -22.63 1.58 5.20
N GLN A 159 -21.75 1.58 6.19
CA GLN A 159 -22.01 2.14 7.51
C GLN A 159 -22.22 3.66 7.45
N ASP A 160 -21.37 4.38 6.73
CA ASP A 160 -21.50 5.83 6.53
C ASP A 160 -22.83 6.20 5.83
N LYS A 161 -23.25 5.41 4.83
CA LYS A 161 -24.55 5.60 4.16
C LYS A 161 -25.73 5.38 5.09
N GLN A 162 -25.67 4.33 5.93
CA GLN A 162 -26.73 4.06 6.92
C GLN A 162 -26.82 5.17 7.97
N ASP A 163 -25.70 5.70 8.42
CA ASP A 163 -25.69 6.76 9.42
C ASP A 163 -26.20 8.09 8.83
N GLN A 164 -25.85 8.41 7.57
CA GLN A 164 -26.41 9.56 6.86
C GLN A 164 -27.93 9.43 6.65
N GLN A 165 -28.42 8.24 6.34
CA GLN A 165 -29.85 8.00 6.17
C GLN A 165 -30.61 8.17 7.50
N LYS A 166 -30.05 7.67 8.61
CA LYS A 166 -30.63 7.87 9.96
C LYS A 166 -30.65 9.35 10.38
N GLU A 167 -29.64 10.13 10.00
CA GLU A 167 -29.63 11.58 10.27
C GLU A 167 -30.69 12.32 9.43
N GLN A 168 -30.87 11.95 8.17
CA GLN A 168 -31.92 12.53 7.33
C GLN A 168 -33.32 12.19 7.85
N ASP A 169 -33.55 10.96 8.26
CA ASP A 169 -34.84 10.53 8.83
C ASP A 169 -35.14 11.31 10.13
N LYS A 170 -34.15 11.49 11.02
CA LYS A 170 -34.31 12.31 12.23
C LYS A 170 -34.62 13.79 11.94
N GLN A 171 -34.03 14.37 10.91
CA GLN A 171 -34.30 15.77 10.51
C GLN A 171 -35.71 15.90 9.92
N GLN A 172 -36.17 14.88 9.19
CA GLN A 172 -37.52 14.87 8.61
C GLN A 172 -38.62 14.74 9.70
N ASP A 173 -38.34 13.90 10.72
CA ASP A 173 -39.25 13.77 11.87
C ASP A 173 -39.31 15.06 12.70
N GLN A 174 -38.17 15.72 12.95
CA GLN A 174 -38.17 17.02 13.64
C GLN A 174 -38.89 18.12 12.86
N GLN A 175 -38.87 18.11 11.54
CA GLN A 175 -39.64 19.05 10.71
C GLN A 175 -41.15 18.78 10.77
N LYS A 176 -41.56 17.52 10.80
CA LYS A 176 -42.96 17.14 10.98
C LYS A 176 -43.52 17.54 12.33
N ASP A 177 -42.75 17.35 13.39
CA ASP A 177 -43.13 17.77 14.74
C ASP A 177 -43.25 19.28 14.88
N GLN A 178 -42.37 20.05 14.20
CA GLN A 178 -42.50 21.50 14.17
C GLN A 178 -43.70 22.00 13.37
N GLN A 179 -44.06 21.33 12.29
CA GLN A 179 -45.26 21.63 11.50
C GLN A 179 -46.55 21.32 12.27
N GLN A 180 -46.60 20.17 12.98
CA GLN A 180 -47.74 19.82 13.81
C GLN A 180 -47.95 20.80 14.98
N ASN A 181 -46.86 21.31 15.56
CA ASN A 181 -46.97 22.32 16.63
C ASN A 181 -47.41 23.70 16.12
N GLN A 182 -47.12 24.06 14.87
CA GLN A 182 -47.65 25.29 14.25
C GLN A 182 -49.13 25.22 13.89
N ASP A 183 -49.58 24.08 13.44
CA ASP A 183 -51.01 23.87 13.13
C ASP A 183 -51.89 23.83 14.39
N GLN A 184 -51.36 23.38 15.54
CA GLN A 184 -52.09 23.42 16.82
C GLN A 184 -52.21 24.82 17.42
N GLN A 185 -51.35 25.77 17.03
CA GLN A 185 -51.42 27.18 17.52
C GLN A 185 -52.42 28.06 16.73
N GLN A 186 -53.00 27.54 15.63
CA GLN A 186 -54.00 28.28 14.81
C GLN A 186 -55.48 27.87 15.06
N GLN A 187 -55.76 26.97 16.01
CA GLN A 187 -57.15 26.67 16.41
C GLN A 187 -57.57 27.55 17.61
N PRO A 188 -58.74 28.22 17.56
CA PRO A 188 -59.26 29.01 18.68
C PRO A 188 -59.59 28.14 19.88
N SER A 189 -59.06 28.53 21.02
CA SER A 189 -59.15 27.84 22.31
C SER A 189 -60.58 27.64 22.77
N GLN A 190 -61.03 26.38 22.87
CA GLN A 190 -62.08 25.96 23.78
C GLN A 190 -61.45 25.50 25.11
N PRO A 191 -62.08 25.73 26.27
CA PRO A 191 -61.48 25.40 27.55
C PRO A 191 -61.50 23.89 27.80
N GLU A 192 -60.35 23.27 27.75
CA GLU A 192 -60.24 21.86 28.13
C GLU A 192 -60.06 21.68 29.63
N LYS A 193 -60.80 20.71 30.15
CA LYS A 193 -60.60 20.13 31.48
C LYS A 193 -59.30 19.36 31.51
N LYS A 194 -58.45 19.64 32.50
CA LYS A 194 -57.26 18.85 32.82
C LYS A 194 -57.66 17.47 33.31
N ASP A 195 -57.49 16.46 32.50
CA ASP A 195 -57.36 15.08 32.93
C ASP A 195 -55.94 14.62 32.58
N ASN A 196 -55.11 14.53 33.61
CA ASN A 196 -53.71 14.09 33.55
C ASN A 196 -53.68 12.53 33.66
N GLU A 197 -54.38 11.84 32.74
CA GLU A 197 -54.24 10.37 32.63
C GLU A 197 -53.68 10.01 31.28
N MET A 198 -52.46 9.48 31.29
CA MET A 198 -51.84 8.88 30.11
C MET A 198 -52.74 7.75 29.62
N SER A 199 -53.20 7.78 28.37
CA SER A 199 -54.07 6.75 27.82
C SER A 199 -53.41 5.36 27.97
N LYS A 200 -54.19 4.33 28.24
CA LYS A 200 -53.68 2.95 28.34
C LYS A 200 -52.90 2.54 27.10
N GLU A 201 -53.33 2.99 25.94
CA GLU A 201 -52.67 2.70 24.66
C GLU A 201 -51.26 3.31 24.56
N ASN A 202 -51.06 4.55 25.02
CA ASN A 202 -49.76 5.19 25.07
C ASN A 202 -48.83 4.51 26.10
N ALA A 203 -49.34 4.06 27.20
CA ALA A 203 -48.59 3.31 28.21
C ALA A 203 -48.17 1.93 27.69
N GLU A 204 -49.03 1.23 26.95
CA GLU A 204 -48.70 -0.05 26.33
C GLU A 204 -47.67 0.09 25.16
N GLN A 205 -47.74 1.14 24.34
CA GLN A 205 -46.76 1.43 23.33
C GLN A 205 -45.36 1.72 23.93
N LEU A 206 -45.33 2.52 24.99
CA LEU A 206 -44.08 2.81 25.71
C LEU A 206 -43.49 1.54 26.33
N LEU A 207 -44.31 0.70 26.95
CA LEU A 207 -43.86 -0.56 27.51
C LEU A 207 -43.32 -1.52 26.42
N ASN A 208 -43.98 -1.63 25.29
CA ASN A 208 -43.52 -2.47 24.20
C ASN A 208 -42.19 -1.98 23.59
N SER A 209 -41.98 -0.66 23.46
CA SER A 209 -40.73 -0.11 22.96
C SER A 209 -39.56 -0.40 23.92
N VAL A 210 -39.77 -0.24 25.24
CA VAL A 210 -38.76 -0.56 26.24
C VAL A 210 -38.40 -2.06 26.27
N MET A 211 -39.43 -2.93 26.15
CA MET A 211 -39.23 -4.38 26.08
C MET A 211 -38.47 -4.81 24.82
N GLN A 212 -38.67 -4.13 23.68
CA GLN A 212 -37.92 -4.39 22.45
C GLN A 212 -36.48 -3.96 22.56
N ASP A 213 -36.20 -2.78 23.11
CA ASP A 213 -34.85 -2.28 23.35
C ASP A 213 -34.06 -3.19 24.30
N GLU A 214 -34.72 -3.71 25.37
CA GLU A 214 -34.10 -4.64 26.31
C GLU A 214 -33.73 -5.97 25.63
N LYS A 215 -34.59 -6.47 24.74
CA LYS A 215 -34.33 -7.69 23.97
C LYS A 215 -33.16 -7.51 23.01
N ASP A 216 -33.09 -6.38 22.31
CA ASP A 216 -32.00 -6.06 21.39
C ASP A 216 -30.66 -5.90 22.12
N VAL A 217 -30.66 -5.34 23.33
CA VAL A 217 -29.47 -5.27 24.20
C VAL A 217 -29.04 -6.68 24.64
N GLN A 218 -29.97 -7.53 25.07
CA GLN A 218 -29.65 -8.90 25.47
C GLN A 218 -29.09 -9.73 24.31
N ASP A 219 -29.63 -9.57 23.11
CA ASP A 219 -29.11 -10.27 21.92
C ASP A 219 -27.71 -9.78 21.50
N LYS A 220 -27.44 -8.50 21.65
CA LYS A 220 -26.07 -7.93 21.45
C LYS A 220 -25.10 -8.49 22.49
N VAL A 221 -25.49 -8.54 23.75
CA VAL A 221 -24.63 -9.10 24.83
C VAL A 221 -24.36 -10.58 24.59
N LYS A 222 -25.38 -11.37 24.23
CA LYS A 222 -25.20 -12.80 23.88
C LYS A 222 -24.26 -13.00 22.68
N LYS A 223 -24.38 -12.18 21.63
CA LYS A 223 -23.46 -12.23 20.48
C LYS A 223 -22.02 -11.90 20.87
N GLN A 224 -21.82 -10.92 21.75
CA GLN A 224 -20.48 -10.60 22.25
C GLN A 224 -19.87 -11.71 23.12
N GLN A 225 -20.69 -12.36 23.96
CA GLN A 225 -20.23 -13.50 24.78
C GLN A 225 -19.86 -14.72 23.94
N VAL A 226 -20.59 -15.01 22.86
CA VAL A 226 -20.26 -16.08 21.92
C VAL A 226 -18.95 -15.81 21.17
N LEU A 227 -18.68 -14.55 20.81
CA LEU A 227 -17.43 -14.15 20.16
C LEU A 227 -16.22 -14.17 21.09
N GLN A 228 -16.43 -14.00 22.39
CA GLN A 228 -15.34 -14.07 23.41
C GLN A 228 -15.11 -15.48 23.94
N GLY A 229 -16.12 -16.36 23.95
CA GLY A 229 -16.02 -17.75 24.42
C GLY A 229 -15.46 -18.74 23.37
N GLY A 230 -15.25 -18.34 22.15
CA GLY A 230 -14.68 -19.16 21.06
C GLY A 230 -13.15 -19.13 20.94
N ARG A 231 -12.43 -18.60 21.94
CA ARG A 231 -10.96 -18.65 22.03
C ARG A 231 -10.54 -19.47 23.23
N LEU A 232 -10.56 -20.78 23.04
CA LEU A 232 -9.77 -21.76 23.80
C LEU A 232 -9.19 -22.76 22.81
#